data_382b2fef0eef57660ee5061d1d85737c
#
_entry.id   382b2fef0eef57660ee5061d1d85737c
#
_cell.length_a   1.000
_cell.length_b   1.000
_cell.length_c   1.000
_cell.angle_alpha   90.00
_cell.angle_beta   90.00
_cell.angle_gamma   90.00
#
_symmetry.space_group_name_H-M   'P 1'
#
loop_
_entity.id
_entity.type
_entity.pdbx_description
1 polymer ?
#
loop_
_entity_poly.entity_id
_entity_poly.type
_entity_poly.pdbx_seq_one_letter_code
_entity_poly.pdbx_strand_id
1 'polypeptide(L)'
;MKLYPAIDLRGGQAVRLYQGDYDQMTVYNADPVAQAQQFIDAGAKYLHVVDLDGAKDNTTANMQTIAAIAKLGGLKIEVGGGIRDEARIRQYLDLGVDRCILGTVAVKNFAFTQEMAQKYGAQIAVGVDMKDGFVAVNGWKEVTPEPGVAFCRRCAEAGVKAIIATDISRDGTMQGTNMALYRELLTIPGLEITASGGIAAMAELAELQAMHCHAAILGKSIYTGAIDLAKAVRLYEGE
;
A
#
# COMPACT_ATOMS: atom_id res chain seq x y z
N MET A 1 -7.71 13.29 5.21
CA MET A 1 -7.06 11.94 5.15
C MET A 1 -6.77 11.61 3.68
N LYS A 2 -5.56 11.16 3.32
CA LYS A 2 -5.23 10.76 1.95
C LYS A 2 -5.95 9.45 1.60
N LEU A 3 -6.47 9.33 0.37
CA LEU A 3 -7.08 8.09 -0.12
C LEU A 3 -6.24 7.52 -1.27
N TYR A 4 -5.83 6.28 -1.12
CA TYR A 4 -5.04 5.56 -2.12
C TYR A 4 -5.91 4.48 -2.78
N PRO A 5 -6.59 4.75 -3.92
CA PRO A 5 -7.08 3.66 -4.75
C PRO A 5 -5.89 2.76 -5.12
N ALA A 6 -6.11 1.44 -5.16
CA ALA A 6 -5.03 0.49 -5.35
C ALA A 6 -5.13 -0.26 -6.68
N ILE A 7 -3.99 -0.42 -7.35
CA ILE A 7 -3.81 -1.28 -8.53
C ILE A 7 -2.74 -2.32 -8.21
N ASP A 8 -3.13 -3.59 -8.20
CA ASP A 8 -2.18 -4.70 -8.16
C ASP A 8 -1.89 -5.10 -9.61
N LEU A 9 -0.61 -5.14 -9.97
CA LEU A 9 -0.14 -5.47 -11.32
C LEU A 9 0.34 -6.92 -11.39
N ARG A 10 -0.23 -7.71 -12.30
CA ARG A 10 0.25 -9.04 -12.64
C ARG A 10 0.09 -9.30 -14.13
N GLY A 11 1.19 -9.70 -14.78
CA GLY A 11 1.19 -9.94 -16.23
C GLY A 11 0.73 -8.74 -17.05
N GLY A 12 1.00 -7.51 -16.59
CA GLY A 12 0.59 -6.28 -17.24
C GLY A 12 -0.89 -5.91 -17.06
N GLN A 13 -1.63 -6.59 -16.20
CA GLN A 13 -3.06 -6.36 -15.94
C GLN A 13 -3.30 -5.86 -14.52
N ALA A 14 -4.39 -5.11 -14.32
CA ALA A 14 -4.88 -4.73 -13.01
C ALA A 14 -5.74 -5.86 -12.43
N VAL A 15 -5.25 -6.43 -11.31
CA VAL A 15 -5.85 -7.62 -10.69
C VAL A 15 -6.11 -7.38 -9.20
N ARG A 16 -6.80 -8.31 -8.56
CA ARG A 16 -6.88 -8.44 -7.10
C ARG A 16 -6.76 -9.89 -6.71
N LEU A 17 -6.00 -10.14 -5.66
CA LEU A 17 -5.90 -11.44 -5.03
C LEU A 17 -6.87 -11.50 -3.84
N TYR A 18 -7.43 -12.66 -3.56
CA TYR A 18 -8.15 -12.90 -2.31
C TYR A 18 -7.14 -13.33 -1.24
N GLN A 19 -6.97 -12.53 -0.19
CA GLN A 19 -5.99 -12.76 0.90
C GLN A 19 -4.58 -13.13 0.40
N GLY A 20 -4.13 -12.49 -0.69
CA GLY A 20 -2.80 -12.72 -1.26
C GLY A 20 -2.63 -14.04 -2.03
N ASP A 21 -3.70 -14.82 -2.21
CA ASP A 21 -3.66 -16.09 -2.93
C ASP A 21 -3.64 -15.88 -4.44
N TYR A 22 -2.53 -16.28 -5.08
CA TYR A 22 -2.33 -16.16 -6.52
C TYR A 22 -3.25 -17.06 -7.36
N ASP A 23 -3.79 -18.12 -6.77
CA ASP A 23 -4.72 -19.04 -7.42
C ASP A 23 -6.17 -18.50 -7.37
N GLN A 24 -6.42 -17.49 -6.52
CA GLN A 24 -7.69 -16.80 -6.39
C GLN A 24 -7.58 -15.35 -6.90
N MET A 25 -7.11 -15.20 -8.14
CA MET A 25 -6.93 -13.92 -8.80
C MET A 25 -8.16 -13.55 -9.64
N THR A 26 -8.60 -12.28 -9.52
CA THR A 26 -9.62 -11.68 -10.38
C THR A 26 -8.98 -10.54 -11.18
N VAL A 27 -9.16 -10.56 -12.51
CA VAL A 27 -8.78 -9.44 -13.39
C VAL A 27 -9.93 -8.44 -13.39
N TYR A 28 -9.65 -7.21 -12.99
CA TYR A 28 -10.64 -6.13 -13.01
C TYR A 28 -10.51 -5.23 -14.23
N ASN A 29 -9.28 -5.03 -14.71
CA ASN A 29 -9.06 -4.26 -15.93
C ASN A 29 -7.81 -4.80 -16.65
N ALA A 30 -7.94 -5.09 -17.93
CA ALA A 30 -6.82 -5.51 -18.78
C ALA A 30 -5.84 -4.36 -19.06
N ASP A 31 -6.27 -3.11 -18.88
CA ASP A 31 -5.47 -1.90 -19.07
C ASP A 31 -5.33 -1.13 -17.75
N PRO A 32 -4.21 -1.31 -17.03
CA PRO A 32 -3.95 -0.59 -15.78
C PRO A 32 -3.79 0.92 -15.95
N VAL A 33 -3.37 1.40 -17.13
CA VAL A 33 -3.23 2.83 -17.43
C VAL A 33 -4.62 3.47 -17.53
N ALA A 34 -5.54 2.81 -18.24
CA ALA A 34 -6.94 3.24 -18.29
C ALA A 34 -7.60 3.20 -16.89
N GLN A 35 -7.24 2.21 -16.06
CA GLN A 35 -7.72 2.15 -14.69
C GLN A 35 -7.22 3.33 -13.84
N ALA A 36 -5.94 3.69 -13.96
CA ALA A 36 -5.38 4.86 -13.28
C ALA A 36 -6.05 6.17 -13.76
N GLN A 37 -6.33 6.28 -15.07
CA GLN A 37 -7.08 7.42 -15.61
C GLN A 37 -8.47 7.54 -15.00
N GLN A 38 -9.21 6.44 -14.85
CA GLN A 38 -10.51 6.45 -14.18
C GLN A 38 -10.43 6.96 -12.73
N PHE A 39 -9.34 6.65 -12.02
CA PHE A 39 -9.12 7.17 -10.67
C PHE A 39 -8.84 8.67 -10.68
N ILE A 40 -8.05 9.17 -11.65
CA ILE A 40 -7.84 10.61 -11.86
C ILE A 40 -9.18 11.31 -12.14
N ASP A 41 -9.99 10.76 -13.02
CA ASP A 41 -11.30 11.31 -13.40
C ASP A 41 -12.27 11.33 -12.20
N ALA A 42 -12.13 10.40 -11.26
CA ALA A 42 -12.84 10.38 -9.99
C ALA A 42 -12.30 11.40 -8.95
N GLY A 43 -11.21 12.11 -9.29
CA GLY A 43 -10.59 13.14 -8.45
C GLY A 43 -9.52 12.63 -7.49
N ALA A 44 -9.09 11.38 -7.60
CA ALA A 44 -8.00 10.85 -6.78
C ALA A 44 -6.70 11.62 -7.03
N LYS A 45 -5.95 11.90 -5.94
CA LYS A 45 -4.65 12.58 -5.97
C LYS A 45 -3.49 11.61 -5.66
N TYR A 46 -3.81 10.40 -5.21
CA TYR A 46 -2.86 9.38 -4.78
C TYR A 46 -3.17 8.04 -5.44
N LEU A 47 -2.16 7.19 -5.58
CA LEU A 47 -2.29 5.83 -6.12
C LEU A 47 -1.34 4.88 -5.39
N HIS A 48 -1.87 3.76 -4.94
CA HIS A 48 -1.07 2.65 -4.42
C HIS A 48 -0.93 1.57 -5.50
N VAL A 49 0.30 1.19 -5.82
CA VAL A 49 0.59 0.16 -6.82
C VAL A 49 1.37 -0.99 -6.19
N VAL A 50 0.95 -2.22 -6.45
CA VAL A 50 1.69 -3.43 -6.05
C VAL A 50 2.15 -4.16 -7.30
N ASP A 51 3.47 -4.29 -7.47
CA ASP A 51 4.08 -5.12 -8.51
C ASP A 51 4.14 -6.58 -8.02
N LEU A 52 3.10 -7.36 -8.33
CA LEU A 52 3.01 -8.76 -7.91
C LEU A 52 4.03 -9.67 -8.62
N ASP A 53 4.42 -9.36 -9.85
CA ASP A 53 5.46 -10.11 -10.57
C ASP A 53 6.84 -9.82 -9.96
N GLY A 54 7.11 -8.56 -9.62
CA GLY A 54 8.31 -8.17 -8.88
C GLY A 54 8.38 -8.84 -7.50
N ALA A 55 7.24 -8.90 -6.80
CA ALA A 55 7.17 -9.54 -5.48
C ALA A 55 7.46 -11.04 -5.55
N LYS A 56 6.84 -11.75 -6.52
CA LYS A 56 6.94 -13.20 -6.66
C LYS A 56 8.27 -13.64 -7.29
N ASP A 57 8.60 -13.04 -8.43
CA ASP A 57 9.63 -13.56 -9.33
C ASP A 57 10.85 -12.63 -9.45
N ASN A 58 10.83 -11.49 -8.74
CA ASN A 58 11.88 -10.45 -8.80
C ASN A 58 12.09 -9.86 -10.22
N THR A 59 11.05 -9.89 -11.04
CA THR A 59 11.13 -9.40 -12.42
C THR A 59 10.91 -7.88 -12.48
N THR A 60 11.12 -7.32 -13.67
CA THR A 60 10.83 -5.91 -14.00
C THR A 60 9.69 -5.80 -15.01
N ALA A 61 8.89 -6.85 -15.16
CA ALA A 61 7.88 -6.96 -16.22
C ALA A 61 6.87 -5.80 -16.22
N ASN A 62 6.50 -5.30 -15.04
CA ASN A 62 5.52 -4.22 -14.92
C ASN A 62 6.10 -2.80 -14.92
N MET A 63 7.43 -2.64 -15.02
CA MET A 63 8.05 -1.31 -14.97
C MET A 63 7.58 -0.36 -16.07
N GLN A 64 7.35 -0.87 -17.29
CA GLN A 64 6.83 -0.05 -18.38
C GLN A 64 5.38 0.41 -18.11
N THR A 65 4.57 -0.46 -17.53
CA THR A 65 3.20 -0.12 -17.11
C THR A 65 3.20 0.94 -16.02
N ILE A 66 4.06 0.79 -15.00
CA ILE A 66 4.22 1.78 -13.92
C ILE A 66 4.70 3.12 -14.48
N ALA A 67 5.67 3.11 -15.40
CA ALA A 67 6.13 4.32 -16.08
C ALA A 67 5.02 4.99 -16.91
N ALA A 68 4.18 4.22 -17.57
CA ALA A 68 3.04 4.75 -18.33
C ALA A 68 1.99 5.39 -17.39
N ILE A 69 1.71 4.77 -16.25
CA ILE A 69 0.83 5.34 -15.21
C ILE A 69 1.43 6.65 -14.67
N ALA A 70 2.71 6.68 -14.33
CA ALA A 70 3.37 7.88 -13.83
C ALA A 70 3.33 9.05 -14.84
N LYS A 71 3.40 8.75 -16.14
CA LYS A 71 3.31 9.77 -17.22
C LYS A 71 1.92 10.39 -17.38
N LEU A 72 0.85 9.78 -16.88
CA LEU A 72 -0.47 10.42 -16.88
C LEU A 72 -0.45 11.75 -16.12
N GLY A 73 0.37 11.85 -15.07
CA GLY A 73 0.38 12.98 -14.17
C GLY A 73 -0.86 13.04 -13.27
N GLY A 74 -0.87 13.99 -12.31
CA GLY A 74 -2.01 14.20 -11.42
C GLY A 74 -2.09 13.23 -10.22
N LEU A 75 -1.34 12.13 -10.21
CA LEU A 75 -1.28 11.19 -9.09
C LEU A 75 0.09 11.21 -8.41
N LYS A 76 0.09 11.20 -7.10
CA LYS A 76 1.26 10.82 -6.29
C LYS A 76 1.24 9.32 -6.09
N ILE A 77 2.26 8.65 -6.61
CA ILE A 77 2.29 7.19 -6.74
C ILE A 77 3.22 6.59 -5.70
N GLU A 78 2.73 5.62 -4.95
CA GLU A 78 3.58 4.74 -4.16
C GLU A 78 3.57 3.33 -4.74
N VAL A 79 4.75 2.69 -4.79
CA VAL A 79 4.92 1.35 -5.38
C VAL A 79 5.56 0.41 -4.37
N GLY A 80 4.94 -0.76 -4.20
CA GLY A 80 5.49 -1.91 -3.48
C GLY A 80 5.61 -3.13 -4.39
N GLY A 81 6.29 -4.16 -3.88
CA GLY A 81 6.48 -5.43 -4.59
C GLY A 81 7.89 -5.62 -5.12
N GLY A 82 8.63 -6.54 -4.50
CA GLY A 82 9.94 -6.97 -4.97
C GLY A 82 11.10 -6.00 -4.79
N ILE A 83 10.96 -4.93 -4.03
CA ILE A 83 12.05 -4.00 -3.72
C ILE A 83 12.98 -4.64 -2.69
N ARG A 84 14.20 -4.96 -3.09
CA ARG A 84 15.19 -5.69 -2.26
C ARG A 84 16.53 -4.98 -2.14
N ASP A 85 16.78 -3.98 -2.97
CA ASP A 85 18.02 -3.22 -3.05
C ASP A 85 17.76 -1.77 -3.48
N GLU A 86 18.80 -0.95 -3.34
CA GLU A 86 18.75 0.47 -3.68
C GLU A 86 18.59 0.70 -5.19
N ALA A 87 19.11 -0.18 -6.02
CA ALA A 87 19.00 -0.03 -7.48
C ALA A 87 17.53 -0.07 -7.91
N ARG A 88 16.72 -0.95 -7.30
CA ARG A 88 15.27 -1.01 -7.55
C ARG A 88 14.55 0.24 -7.07
N ILE A 89 14.93 0.80 -5.92
CA ILE A 89 14.38 2.08 -5.42
C ILE A 89 14.63 3.17 -6.45
N ARG A 90 15.88 3.34 -6.90
CA ARG A 90 16.24 4.34 -7.89
C ARG A 90 15.48 4.17 -9.20
N GLN A 91 15.36 2.93 -9.70
CA GLN A 91 14.60 2.65 -10.92
C GLN A 91 13.17 3.17 -10.83
N TYR A 92 12.45 2.92 -9.72
CA TYR A 92 11.09 3.41 -9.56
C TYR A 92 11.03 4.95 -9.43
N LEU A 93 11.92 5.56 -8.64
CA LEU A 93 11.97 7.01 -8.49
C LEU A 93 12.29 7.72 -9.83
N ASP A 94 13.20 7.16 -10.63
CA ASP A 94 13.55 7.68 -11.97
C ASP A 94 12.38 7.57 -12.97
N LEU A 95 11.44 6.66 -12.75
CA LEU A 95 10.19 6.54 -13.54
C LEU A 95 9.13 7.56 -13.12
N GLY A 96 9.35 8.34 -12.06
CA GLY A 96 8.40 9.32 -11.55
C GLY A 96 7.49 8.80 -10.43
N VAL A 97 7.83 7.67 -9.81
CA VAL A 97 7.17 7.21 -8.58
C VAL A 97 7.59 8.10 -7.41
N ASP A 98 6.63 8.52 -6.59
CA ASP A 98 6.90 9.43 -5.46
C ASP A 98 7.43 8.70 -4.22
N ARG A 99 7.05 7.42 -4.02
CA ARG A 99 7.38 6.64 -2.82
C ARG A 99 7.57 5.16 -3.14
N CYS A 100 8.61 4.56 -2.58
CA CYS A 100 8.88 3.13 -2.62
C CYS A 100 8.52 2.47 -1.29
N ILE A 101 7.86 1.31 -1.36
CA ILE A 101 7.40 0.57 -0.17
C ILE A 101 8.29 -0.65 0.04
N LEU A 102 8.98 -0.67 1.17
CA LEU A 102 9.82 -1.79 1.59
C LEU A 102 8.97 -2.75 2.45
N GLY A 103 8.73 -3.97 1.95
CA GLY A 103 7.99 -5.01 2.67
C GLY A 103 8.94 -6.01 3.33
N THR A 104 9.03 -7.22 2.79
CA THR A 104 9.86 -8.33 3.33
C THR A 104 11.30 -7.92 3.65
N VAL A 105 11.92 -7.07 2.85
CA VAL A 105 13.30 -6.60 3.08
C VAL A 105 13.40 -5.79 4.37
N ALA A 106 12.35 -5.06 4.73
CA ALA A 106 12.34 -4.25 5.95
C ALA A 106 12.49 -5.10 7.22
N VAL A 107 11.98 -6.32 7.19
CA VAL A 107 12.10 -7.28 8.30
C VAL A 107 13.41 -8.05 8.21
N LYS A 108 13.74 -8.57 7.02
CA LYS A 108 14.90 -9.47 6.84
C LYS A 108 16.25 -8.74 6.83
N ASN A 109 16.27 -7.47 6.46
CA ASN A 109 17.47 -6.61 6.46
C ASN A 109 17.13 -5.21 6.98
N PHE A 110 16.93 -5.12 8.29
CA PHE A 110 16.51 -3.87 8.93
C PHE A 110 17.55 -2.75 8.78
N ALA A 111 18.84 -3.09 8.78
CA ALA A 111 19.92 -2.11 8.57
C ALA A 111 19.80 -1.41 7.20
N PHE A 112 19.49 -2.17 6.15
CA PHE A 112 19.20 -1.59 4.83
C PHE A 112 18.00 -0.64 4.87
N THR A 113 16.94 -1.02 5.57
CA THR A 113 15.74 -0.18 5.70
C THR A 113 16.06 1.13 6.41
N GLN A 114 16.83 1.08 7.48
CA GLN A 114 17.28 2.27 8.20
C GLN A 114 18.13 3.19 7.30
N GLU A 115 19.08 2.62 6.56
CA GLU A 115 19.90 3.37 5.60
C GLU A 115 19.05 4.04 4.52
N MET A 116 18.11 3.31 3.92
CA MET A 116 17.23 3.86 2.88
C MET A 116 16.28 4.92 3.42
N ALA A 117 15.73 4.75 4.62
CA ALA A 117 14.90 5.75 5.27
C ALA A 117 15.68 7.05 5.55
N GLN A 118 16.94 6.95 5.98
CA GLN A 118 17.81 8.13 6.19
C GLN A 118 18.16 8.82 4.87
N LYS A 119 18.43 8.06 3.82
CA LYS A 119 18.89 8.57 2.53
C LYS A 119 17.77 9.19 1.71
N TYR A 120 16.61 8.57 1.67
CA TYR A 120 15.50 8.94 0.80
C TYR A 120 14.32 9.60 1.55
N GLY A 121 14.33 9.56 2.88
CA GLY A 121 13.32 10.23 3.70
C GLY A 121 11.89 9.85 3.36
N ALA A 122 11.07 10.84 2.98
CA ALA A 122 9.65 10.66 2.66
C ALA A 122 9.39 9.79 1.40
N GLN A 123 10.41 9.53 0.58
CA GLN A 123 10.29 8.66 -0.59
C GLN A 123 10.34 7.17 -0.21
N ILE A 124 10.55 6.84 1.07
CA ILE A 124 10.48 5.47 1.59
C ILE A 124 9.31 5.34 2.55
N ALA A 125 8.52 4.29 2.36
CA ALA A 125 7.57 3.77 3.33
C ALA A 125 7.91 2.31 3.66
N VAL A 126 7.44 1.82 4.79
CA VAL A 126 7.55 0.41 5.15
C VAL A 126 6.15 -0.21 5.15
N GLY A 127 5.99 -1.29 4.39
CA GLY A 127 4.80 -2.14 4.42
C GLY A 127 4.92 -3.15 5.56
N VAL A 128 3.97 -3.12 6.48
CA VAL A 128 3.90 -4.04 7.62
C VAL A 128 2.59 -4.82 7.52
N ASP A 129 2.69 -5.97 6.91
CA ASP A 129 1.57 -6.90 6.80
C ASP A 129 1.51 -7.76 8.06
N MET A 130 0.34 -7.87 8.68
CA MET A 130 0.18 -8.52 9.97
C MET A 130 -0.88 -9.62 9.92
N LYS A 131 -0.58 -10.73 10.56
CA LYS A 131 -1.52 -11.81 10.84
C LYS A 131 -1.48 -12.13 12.33
N ASP A 132 -2.63 -12.09 12.98
CA ASP A 132 -2.77 -12.38 14.42
C ASP A 132 -1.80 -11.55 15.29
N GLY A 133 -1.51 -10.29 14.86
CA GLY A 133 -0.62 -9.37 15.56
C GLY A 133 0.87 -9.53 15.22
N PHE A 134 1.27 -10.50 14.41
CA PHE A 134 2.65 -10.76 14.03
C PHE A 134 2.93 -10.38 12.58
N VAL A 135 4.16 -9.95 12.28
CA VAL A 135 4.56 -9.55 10.93
C VAL A 135 4.61 -10.73 9.98
N ALA A 136 3.94 -10.61 8.84
CA ALA A 136 3.99 -11.57 7.73
C ALA A 136 4.93 -11.07 6.64
N VAL A 137 5.66 -11.99 6.02
CA VAL A 137 6.65 -11.72 4.97
C VAL A 137 6.49 -12.70 3.80
N ASN A 138 7.29 -12.51 2.73
CA ASN A 138 7.30 -13.39 1.55
C ASN A 138 5.94 -13.53 0.86
N GLY A 139 5.21 -12.41 0.69
CA GLY A 139 3.86 -12.45 0.11
C GLY A 139 2.90 -13.24 1.00
N TRP A 140 2.99 -12.99 2.33
CA TRP A 140 2.13 -13.53 3.39
C TRP A 140 2.25 -15.03 3.66
N LYS A 141 3.26 -15.69 3.07
CA LYS A 141 3.49 -17.14 3.20
C LYS A 141 4.19 -17.53 4.50
N GLU A 142 4.79 -16.58 5.17
CA GLU A 142 5.57 -16.78 6.39
C GLU A 142 5.15 -15.75 7.42
N VAL A 143 4.72 -16.19 8.60
CA VAL A 143 4.47 -15.32 9.75
C VAL A 143 5.69 -15.39 10.67
N THR A 144 6.27 -14.25 10.96
CA THR A 144 7.46 -14.15 11.82
C THR A 144 7.05 -14.10 13.30
N PRO A 145 7.96 -14.34 14.25
CA PRO A 145 7.68 -14.14 15.67
C PRO A 145 7.71 -12.66 16.10
N GLU A 146 7.93 -11.72 15.17
CA GLU A 146 8.01 -10.29 15.47
C GLU A 146 6.62 -9.68 15.62
N PRO A 147 6.28 -9.08 16.80
CA PRO A 147 5.01 -8.37 16.97
C PRO A 147 4.96 -7.12 16.07
N GLY A 148 3.88 -6.98 15.28
CA GLY A 148 3.78 -5.93 14.26
C GLY A 148 3.84 -4.51 14.81
N VAL A 149 3.17 -4.23 15.93
CA VAL A 149 3.21 -2.90 16.56
C VAL A 149 4.60 -2.57 17.09
N ALA A 150 5.31 -3.56 17.69
CA ALA A 150 6.69 -3.37 18.14
C ALA A 150 7.63 -3.09 16.96
N PHE A 151 7.43 -3.78 15.84
CA PHE A 151 8.17 -3.52 14.61
C PHE A 151 7.92 -2.11 14.07
N CYS A 152 6.68 -1.62 14.08
CA CYS A 152 6.36 -0.25 13.69
C CYS A 152 7.06 0.79 14.60
N ARG A 153 7.14 0.56 15.91
CA ARG A 153 7.89 1.43 16.85
C ARG A 153 9.38 1.44 16.51
N ARG A 154 9.96 0.28 16.25
CA ARG A 154 11.37 0.17 15.82
C ARG A 154 11.62 0.90 14.50
N CYS A 155 10.69 0.86 13.55
CA CYS A 155 10.77 1.62 12.31
C CYS A 155 10.77 3.14 12.58
N ALA A 156 9.92 3.64 13.49
CA ALA A 156 9.89 5.04 13.88
C ALA A 156 11.22 5.51 14.48
N GLU A 157 11.79 4.72 15.39
CA GLU A 157 13.09 4.97 16.01
C GLU A 157 14.23 4.99 14.98
N ALA A 158 14.13 4.19 13.93
CA ALA A 158 15.08 4.16 12.82
C ALA A 158 14.92 5.32 11.81
N GLY A 159 13.92 6.19 12.00
CA GLY A 159 13.68 7.35 11.15
C GLY A 159 12.71 7.13 9.98
N VAL A 160 12.06 5.97 9.90
CA VAL A 160 10.95 5.73 8.96
C VAL A 160 9.80 6.69 9.28
N LYS A 161 9.24 7.33 8.26
CA LYS A 161 8.17 8.33 8.43
C LYS A 161 6.77 7.78 8.09
N ALA A 162 6.68 6.76 7.25
CA ALA A 162 5.41 6.23 6.76
C ALA A 162 5.35 4.71 6.88
N ILE A 163 4.25 4.21 7.45
CA ILE A 163 3.92 2.79 7.55
C ILE A 163 2.61 2.54 6.82
N ILE A 164 2.61 1.55 5.92
CA ILE A 164 1.39 0.95 5.41
C ILE A 164 1.13 -0.31 6.24
N ALA A 165 0.09 -0.28 7.06
CA ALA A 165 -0.25 -1.38 7.96
C ALA A 165 -1.44 -2.17 7.39
N THR A 166 -1.21 -3.44 7.06
CA THR A 166 -2.25 -4.33 6.51
C THR A 166 -2.58 -5.44 7.50
N ASP A 167 -3.85 -5.54 7.89
CA ASP A 167 -4.35 -6.79 8.48
C ASP A 167 -4.70 -7.76 7.36
N ILE A 168 -3.84 -8.76 7.11
CA ILE A 168 -4.01 -9.67 5.98
C ILE A 168 -5.19 -10.62 6.16
N SER A 169 -5.69 -10.81 7.37
CA SER A 169 -6.89 -11.60 7.62
C SER A 169 -8.16 -10.90 7.13
N ARG A 170 -8.09 -9.58 6.95
CA ARG A 170 -9.19 -8.73 6.47
C ARG A 170 -9.08 -8.39 4.99
N ASP A 171 -7.87 -8.47 4.41
CA ASP A 171 -7.65 -8.04 3.03
C ASP A 171 -8.49 -8.83 2.02
N GLY A 172 -9.18 -8.11 1.12
CA GLY A 172 -10.06 -8.68 0.10
C GLY A 172 -11.36 -9.30 0.61
N THR A 173 -11.62 -9.35 1.93
CA THR A 173 -12.81 -10.01 2.52
C THR A 173 -14.06 -9.16 2.48
N MET A 174 -13.96 -7.83 2.43
CA MET A 174 -15.09 -6.89 2.55
C MET A 174 -15.84 -7.00 3.89
N GLN A 175 -15.17 -7.45 4.95
CA GLN A 175 -15.76 -7.65 6.29
C GLN A 175 -15.40 -6.55 7.29
N GLY A 176 -14.87 -5.45 6.81
CA GLY A 176 -14.42 -4.33 7.62
C GLY A 176 -12.95 -4.41 8.00
N THR A 177 -12.35 -3.24 8.21
CA THR A 177 -10.93 -3.11 8.56
C THR A 177 -10.70 -3.22 10.08
N ASN A 178 -9.44 -3.42 10.50
CA ASN A 178 -9.07 -3.61 11.89
C ASN A 178 -8.86 -2.27 12.63
N MET A 179 -9.95 -1.64 13.06
CA MET A 179 -9.91 -0.34 13.76
C MET A 179 -9.08 -0.37 15.06
N ALA A 180 -9.06 -1.51 15.77
CA ALA A 180 -8.28 -1.65 17.00
C ALA A 180 -6.78 -1.54 16.73
N LEU A 181 -6.31 -2.18 15.66
CA LEU A 181 -4.92 -2.08 15.21
C LEU A 181 -4.52 -0.63 14.93
N TYR A 182 -5.33 0.12 14.20
CA TYR A 182 -4.99 1.50 13.84
C TYR A 182 -5.03 2.44 15.05
N ARG A 183 -5.96 2.24 16.01
CA ARG A 183 -5.94 3.00 17.27
C ARG A 183 -4.62 2.82 18.01
N GLU A 184 -4.09 1.60 18.03
CA GLU A 184 -2.80 1.32 18.67
C GLU A 184 -1.63 1.93 17.89
N LEU A 185 -1.58 1.75 16.56
CA LEU A 185 -0.51 2.28 15.72
C LEU A 185 -0.45 3.81 15.73
N LEU A 186 -1.59 4.49 15.76
CA LEU A 186 -1.67 5.96 15.81
C LEU A 186 -1.13 6.55 17.13
N THR A 187 -0.88 5.74 18.16
CA THR A 187 -0.17 6.20 19.37
C THR A 187 1.34 6.32 19.17
N ILE A 188 1.91 5.80 18.08
CA ILE A 188 3.34 5.86 17.81
C ILE A 188 3.69 7.23 17.24
N PRO A 189 4.48 8.06 17.94
CA PRO A 189 4.75 9.41 17.49
C PRO A 189 5.65 9.42 16.24
N GLY A 190 5.40 10.38 15.35
CA GLY A 190 6.24 10.64 14.17
C GLY A 190 6.03 9.69 13.00
N LEU A 191 5.04 8.78 13.06
CA LEU A 191 4.64 7.91 11.95
C LEU A 191 3.38 8.41 11.26
N GLU A 192 3.41 8.48 9.94
CA GLU A 192 2.22 8.51 9.09
C GLU A 192 1.71 7.08 8.91
N ILE A 193 0.52 6.78 9.43
CA ILE A 193 -0.10 5.46 9.31
C ILE A 193 -1.08 5.47 8.14
N THR A 194 -0.91 4.51 7.23
CA THR A 194 -1.86 4.19 6.16
C THR A 194 -2.58 2.89 6.51
N ALA A 195 -3.89 2.96 6.64
CA ALA A 195 -4.74 1.80 6.90
C ALA A 195 -4.94 0.98 5.61
N SER A 196 -4.75 -0.34 5.69
CA SER A 196 -4.90 -1.27 4.57
C SER A 196 -5.56 -2.58 5.00
N GLY A 197 -6.32 -3.16 4.07
CA GLY A 197 -7.02 -4.43 4.28
C GLY A 197 -8.43 -4.28 4.84
N GLY A 198 -9.42 -4.79 4.10
CA GLY A 198 -10.79 -4.98 4.54
C GLY A 198 -11.72 -3.77 4.48
N ILE A 199 -11.25 -2.56 4.17
CA ILE A 199 -12.12 -1.36 4.10
C ILE A 199 -13.23 -1.59 3.08
N ALA A 200 -14.48 -1.62 3.56
CA ALA A 200 -15.65 -2.03 2.79
C ALA A 200 -16.76 -0.97 2.71
N ALA A 201 -16.75 0.03 3.60
CA ALA A 201 -17.83 1.00 3.70
C ALA A 201 -17.34 2.42 3.99
N MET A 202 -18.12 3.42 3.55
CA MET A 202 -17.85 4.85 3.82
C MET A 202 -17.78 5.18 5.31
N ALA A 203 -18.53 4.45 6.15
CA ALA A 203 -18.50 4.64 7.60
C ALA A 203 -17.14 4.35 8.22
N GLU A 204 -16.38 3.39 7.65
CA GLU A 204 -15.03 3.06 8.11
C GLU A 204 -14.05 4.18 7.77
N LEU A 205 -14.19 4.83 6.61
CA LEU A 205 -13.41 6.01 6.26
C LEU A 205 -13.68 7.18 7.22
N ALA A 206 -14.94 7.36 7.60
CA ALA A 206 -15.31 8.36 8.60
C ALA A 206 -14.67 8.08 9.97
N GLU A 207 -14.65 6.81 10.41
CA GLU A 207 -14.03 6.40 11.67
C GLU A 207 -12.50 6.59 11.62
N LEU A 208 -11.83 6.15 10.53
CA LEU A 208 -10.39 6.34 10.32
C LEU A 208 -10.02 7.84 10.33
N GLN A 209 -10.83 8.68 9.69
CA GLN A 209 -10.61 10.12 9.71
C GLN A 209 -10.80 10.73 11.11
N ALA A 210 -11.83 10.30 11.84
CA ALA A 210 -12.06 10.74 13.22
C ALA A 210 -10.92 10.35 14.17
N MET A 211 -10.23 9.24 13.88
CA MET A 211 -9.03 8.82 14.61
C MET A 211 -7.76 9.55 14.14
N HIS A 212 -7.84 10.48 13.18
CA HIS A 212 -6.70 11.16 12.56
C HIS A 212 -5.73 10.19 11.83
N CYS A 213 -6.25 9.10 11.26
CA CYS A 213 -5.46 8.25 10.39
C CYS A 213 -4.98 9.06 9.17
N HIS A 214 -3.71 8.91 8.81
CA HIS A 214 -3.11 9.76 7.77
C HIS A 214 -3.60 9.40 6.37
N ALA A 215 -3.81 8.10 6.13
CA ALA A 215 -4.26 7.62 4.83
C ALA A 215 -5.02 6.28 4.94
N ALA A 216 -5.74 5.94 3.87
CA ALA A 216 -6.41 4.67 3.71
C ALA A 216 -6.25 4.15 2.27
N ILE A 217 -5.96 2.85 2.12
CA ILE A 217 -5.89 2.17 0.83
C ILE A 217 -7.25 1.56 0.52
N LEU A 218 -7.77 1.87 -0.67
CA LEU A 218 -9.05 1.37 -1.17
C LEU A 218 -8.78 0.36 -2.29
N GLY A 219 -9.01 -0.90 -1.99
CA GLY A 219 -8.86 -2.00 -2.95
C GLY A 219 -10.21 -2.47 -3.48
N LYS A 220 -10.62 -3.69 -3.12
CA LYS A 220 -11.81 -4.37 -3.64
C LYS A 220 -13.08 -3.52 -3.55
N SER A 221 -13.23 -2.69 -2.52
CA SER A 221 -14.42 -1.87 -2.29
C SER A 221 -14.75 -0.88 -3.41
N ILE A 222 -13.73 -0.30 -4.07
CA ILE A 222 -13.95 0.61 -5.18
C ILE A 222 -14.26 -0.14 -6.49
N TYR A 223 -13.67 -1.32 -6.69
CA TYR A 223 -13.93 -2.17 -7.86
C TYR A 223 -15.32 -2.80 -7.84
N THR A 224 -15.86 -3.10 -6.66
CA THR A 224 -17.21 -3.64 -6.48
C THR A 224 -18.30 -2.58 -6.40
N GLY A 225 -17.90 -1.29 -6.34
CA GLY A 225 -18.84 -0.18 -6.16
C GLY A 225 -19.39 -0.04 -4.72
N ALA A 226 -18.85 -0.78 -3.75
CA ALA A 226 -19.23 -0.65 -2.33
C ALA A 226 -18.83 0.72 -1.77
N ILE A 227 -17.73 1.29 -2.26
CA ILE A 227 -17.32 2.66 -2.01
C ILE A 227 -17.26 3.39 -3.36
N ASP A 228 -18.01 4.49 -3.48
CA ASP A 228 -17.90 5.45 -4.57
C ASP A 228 -16.64 6.30 -4.34
N LEU A 229 -15.61 6.10 -5.17
CA LEU A 229 -14.33 6.78 -5.03
C LEU A 229 -14.47 8.30 -5.14
N ALA A 230 -15.24 8.81 -6.10
CA ALA A 230 -15.41 10.25 -6.29
C ALA A 230 -16.08 10.90 -5.07
N LYS A 231 -17.05 10.22 -4.48
CA LYS A 231 -17.70 10.66 -3.24
C LYS A 231 -16.73 10.60 -2.05
N ALA A 232 -15.95 9.54 -1.94
CA ALA A 232 -14.97 9.37 -0.87
C ALA A 232 -13.90 10.47 -0.92
N VAL A 233 -13.33 10.74 -2.10
CA VAL A 233 -12.33 11.80 -2.31
C VAL A 233 -12.89 13.17 -1.87
N ARG A 234 -14.09 13.54 -2.34
CA ARG A 234 -14.72 14.82 -1.94
C ARG A 234 -14.92 14.96 -0.44
N LEU A 235 -15.25 13.87 0.26
CA LEU A 235 -15.56 13.91 1.68
C LEU A 235 -14.32 13.86 2.58
N TYR A 236 -13.27 13.14 2.18
CA TYR A 236 -12.19 12.77 3.08
C TYR A 236 -10.81 13.31 2.70
N GLU A 237 -10.55 13.66 1.43
CA GLU A 237 -9.26 14.26 1.07
C GLU A 237 -9.18 15.76 1.35
N GLY A 238 -10.33 16.45 1.41
CA GLY A 238 -10.37 17.92 1.50
C GLY A 238 -9.93 18.60 0.19
N GLU A 239 -10.09 19.91 0.11
CA GLU A 239 -9.53 20.74 -0.96
C GLU A 239 -8.00 20.85 -0.83
#